data_f9d023969c1eebf16775176ddec5a822
#
_entry.id   f9d023969c1eebf16775176ddec5a822
#
_cell.length_a   1.000
_cell.length_b   1.000
_cell.length_c   1.000
_cell.angle_alpha   90.00
_cell.angle_beta   90.00
_cell.angle_gamma   90.00
#
_symmetry.space_group_name_H-M   'P 1'
#
loop_
_entity.id
_entity.type
_entity.pdbx_description
1 polymer ?
#
loop_
_entity_poly.entity_id
_entity_poly.type
_entity_poly.pdbx_seq_one_letter_code
_entity_poly.pdbx_strand_id
1 'polypeptide(L)'
;MHLTFLRHAGLAAARILMMAAWFGLSVWAAGVVFYNVWGGPVLVWLYVAAMACAFALRRKRPVLWRASWGVPALLLAYYLCIPATNDKEWQPSWSRLPSVEINGNEIVVKDVRSFIYRTERDFDARYVTRRFDLDKLATLDFAVSHWDGMEFVAHTMLSFGFEDGKHLALSVETRLPEGVEQGSVPGLYKQFNVIYILADEEDLFALRTNYRKEDMYLYRINIDRENLKKAFLGFAEKINSLHERPRYYH
;
A
#
# COMPACT_ATOMS: atom_id res chain seq x y z
N MET A 1 -8.27 -18.62 52.29
CA MET A 1 -9.30 -18.78 51.25
C MET A 1 -9.20 -17.75 50.15
N HIS A 2 -9.02 -16.44 50.42
CA HIS A 2 -8.91 -15.38 49.40
C HIS A 2 -7.69 -15.54 48.46
N LEU A 3 -6.53 -15.87 48.94
CA LEU A 3 -5.30 -16.01 48.13
C LEU A 3 -5.37 -17.17 47.11
N THR A 4 -5.97 -18.29 47.51
CA THR A 4 -6.19 -19.45 46.61
C THR A 4 -7.20 -19.12 45.51
N PHE A 5 -8.25 -18.36 45.80
CA PHE A 5 -9.22 -17.92 44.83
C PHE A 5 -8.58 -16.98 43.77
N LEU A 6 -7.82 -15.97 44.21
CA LEU A 6 -7.10 -15.04 43.33
C LEU A 6 -6.08 -15.78 42.43
N ARG A 7 -5.39 -16.79 42.95
CA ARG A 7 -4.46 -17.61 42.17
C ARG A 7 -5.18 -18.44 41.09
N HIS A 8 -6.32 -19.04 41.41
CA HIS A 8 -7.10 -19.81 40.43
C HIS A 8 -7.73 -18.89 39.37
N ALA A 9 -8.24 -17.74 39.75
CA ALA A 9 -8.75 -16.72 38.81
C ALA A 9 -7.66 -16.21 37.87
N GLY A 10 -6.45 -15.92 38.39
CA GLY A 10 -5.31 -15.52 37.57
C GLY A 10 -4.86 -16.58 36.57
N LEU A 11 -4.81 -17.87 37.01
CA LEU A 11 -4.48 -18.98 36.10
C LEU A 11 -5.55 -19.20 35.01
N ALA A 12 -6.83 -19.02 35.34
CA ALA A 12 -7.93 -19.11 34.36
C ALA A 12 -7.83 -17.97 33.33
N ALA A 13 -7.60 -16.75 33.78
CA ALA A 13 -7.42 -15.59 32.91
C ALA A 13 -6.20 -15.79 31.96
N ALA A 14 -5.06 -16.24 32.50
CA ALA A 14 -3.88 -16.53 31.69
C ALA A 14 -4.14 -17.59 30.60
N ARG A 15 -4.89 -18.63 30.93
CA ARG A 15 -5.29 -19.67 29.95
C ARG A 15 -6.20 -19.10 28.85
N ILE A 16 -7.14 -18.23 29.20
CA ILE A 16 -8.04 -17.61 28.23
C ILE A 16 -7.23 -16.71 27.29
N LEU A 17 -6.36 -15.86 27.84
CA LEU A 17 -5.47 -15.00 27.05
C LEU A 17 -4.57 -15.80 26.11
N MET A 18 -3.99 -16.88 26.59
CA MET A 18 -3.15 -17.75 25.77
C MET A 18 -3.96 -18.41 24.63
N MET A 19 -5.18 -18.87 24.89
CA MET A 19 -6.04 -19.42 23.84
C MET A 19 -6.46 -18.37 22.83
N ALA A 20 -6.78 -17.16 23.28
CA ALA A 20 -7.11 -16.04 22.39
C ALA A 20 -5.91 -15.65 21.52
N ALA A 21 -4.70 -15.57 22.09
CA ALA A 21 -3.48 -15.30 21.35
C ALA A 21 -3.18 -16.39 20.31
N TRP A 22 -3.32 -17.66 20.67
CA TRP A 22 -3.16 -18.77 19.74
C TRP A 22 -4.17 -18.69 18.58
N PHE A 23 -5.43 -18.44 18.89
CA PHE A 23 -6.48 -18.32 17.88
C PHE A 23 -6.20 -17.14 16.94
N GLY A 24 -5.92 -15.95 17.47
CA GLY A 24 -5.63 -14.75 16.68
C GLY A 24 -4.42 -14.96 15.77
N LEU A 25 -3.32 -15.53 16.32
CA LEU A 25 -2.12 -15.84 15.54
C LEU A 25 -2.41 -16.89 14.45
N SER A 26 -3.24 -17.91 14.77
CA SER A 26 -3.60 -18.95 13.79
C SER A 26 -4.47 -18.41 12.66
N VAL A 27 -5.42 -17.53 12.97
CA VAL A 27 -6.26 -16.86 11.95
C VAL A 27 -5.40 -15.97 11.05
N TRP A 28 -4.51 -15.17 11.65
CA TRP A 28 -3.59 -14.34 10.88
C TRP A 28 -2.67 -15.18 9.99
N ALA A 29 -2.12 -16.25 10.50
CA ALA A 29 -1.26 -17.17 9.76
C ALA A 29 -2.00 -17.90 8.62
N ALA A 30 -3.30 -18.17 8.78
CA ALA A 30 -4.14 -18.69 7.69
C ALA A 30 -4.18 -17.70 6.50
N GLY A 31 -4.25 -16.40 6.78
CA GLY A 31 -4.12 -15.36 5.75
C GLY A 31 -2.74 -15.35 5.09
N VAL A 32 -1.65 -15.55 5.85
CA VAL A 32 -0.31 -15.70 5.27
C VAL A 32 -0.25 -16.88 4.30
N VAL A 33 -0.82 -18.03 4.68
CA VAL A 33 -0.90 -19.21 3.79
C VAL A 33 -1.69 -18.86 2.55
N PHE A 34 -2.86 -18.24 2.69
CA PHE A 34 -3.75 -17.93 1.58
C PHE A 34 -3.10 -16.98 0.56
N TYR A 35 -2.48 -15.89 1.03
CA TYR A 35 -1.99 -14.81 0.17
C TYR A 35 -0.53 -14.95 -0.26
N ASN A 36 0.32 -15.62 0.53
CA ASN A 36 1.77 -15.59 0.34
C ASN A 36 2.40 -16.95 0.03
N VAL A 37 1.63 -18.04 0.09
CA VAL A 37 2.13 -19.39 -0.23
C VAL A 37 1.57 -19.84 -1.57
N TRP A 38 2.43 -20.41 -2.42
CA TRP A 38 1.97 -21.00 -3.67
C TRP A 38 0.93 -22.10 -3.41
N GLY A 39 -0.20 -22.06 -4.13
CA GLY A 39 -1.32 -22.96 -3.84
C GLY A 39 -2.13 -22.61 -2.57
N GLY A 40 -1.88 -21.45 -1.99
CA GLY A 40 -2.47 -20.96 -0.74
C GLY A 40 -3.99 -21.11 -0.62
N PRO A 41 -4.82 -20.80 -1.64
CA PRO A 41 -6.26 -21.00 -1.57
C PRO A 41 -6.70 -22.45 -1.29
N VAL A 42 -5.89 -23.42 -1.64
CA VAL A 42 -6.14 -24.84 -1.31
C VAL A 42 -5.47 -25.21 0.02
N LEU A 43 -4.22 -24.80 0.21
CA LEU A 43 -3.43 -25.16 1.40
C LEU A 43 -3.98 -24.57 2.70
N VAL A 44 -4.67 -23.46 2.64
CA VAL A 44 -5.30 -22.83 3.82
C VAL A 44 -6.31 -23.77 4.49
N TRP A 45 -7.04 -24.58 3.74
CA TRP A 45 -8.00 -25.53 4.30
C TRP A 45 -7.30 -26.66 5.05
N LEU A 46 -6.16 -27.17 4.54
CA LEU A 46 -5.34 -28.15 5.23
C LEU A 46 -4.76 -27.56 6.53
N TYR A 47 -4.28 -26.32 6.47
CA TYR A 47 -3.79 -25.59 7.63
C TYR A 47 -4.89 -25.44 8.68
N VAL A 48 -6.08 -24.96 8.31
CA VAL A 48 -7.23 -24.78 9.22
C VAL A 48 -7.64 -26.11 9.86
N ALA A 49 -7.72 -27.19 9.06
CA ALA A 49 -8.04 -28.51 9.56
C ALA A 49 -7.01 -29.01 10.59
N ALA A 50 -5.70 -28.81 10.33
CA ALA A 50 -4.64 -29.18 11.25
C ALA A 50 -4.71 -28.40 12.57
N MET A 51 -4.96 -27.07 12.50
CA MET A 51 -5.13 -26.23 13.69
C MET A 51 -6.35 -26.61 14.49
N ALA A 52 -7.50 -26.86 13.84
CA ALA A 52 -8.71 -27.34 14.49
C ALA A 52 -8.52 -28.69 15.19
N CYS A 53 -7.82 -29.62 14.53
CA CYS A 53 -7.45 -30.92 15.12
C CYS A 53 -6.56 -30.75 16.36
N ALA A 54 -5.51 -29.92 16.27
CA ALA A 54 -4.62 -29.64 17.41
C ALA A 54 -5.40 -29.04 18.61
N PHE A 55 -6.34 -28.13 18.33
CA PHE A 55 -7.21 -27.55 19.35
C PHE A 55 -8.14 -28.59 19.98
N ALA A 56 -8.81 -29.43 19.17
CA ALA A 56 -9.70 -30.47 19.65
C ALA A 56 -8.95 -31.51 20.54
N LEU A 57 -7.73 -31.83 20.16
CA LEU A 57 -6.89 -32.79 20.86
C LEU A 57 -6.05 -32.20 22.01
N ARG A 58 -6.13 -30.91 22.30
CA ARG A 58 -5.25 -30.18 23.24
C ARG A 58 -5.18 -30.77 24.62
N ARG A 59 -6.24 -31.42 25.13
CA ARG A 59 -6.28 -32.10 26.44
C ARG A 59 -5.72 -33.51 26.36
N LYS A 60 -5.98 -34.25 25.26
CA LYS A 60 -5.54 -35.63 25.06
C LYS A 60 -4.11 -35.74 24.57
N ARG A 61 -3.62 -34.78 23.80
CA ARG A 61 -2.31 -34.74 23.15
C ARG A 61 -1.63 -33.38 23.37
N PRO A 62 -1.15 -33.10 24.61
CA PRO A 62 -0.59 -31.78 24.94
C PRO A 62 0.69 -31.45 24.15
N VAL A 63 1.39 -32.44 23.62
CA VAL A 63 2.58 -32.24 22.77
C VAL A 63 2.14 -31.66 21.43
N LEU A 64 1.09 -32.16 20.77
CA LEU A 64 0.55 -31.62 19.53
C LEU A 64 0.06 -30.20 19.73
N TRP A 65 -0.60 -29.93 20.85
CA TRP A 65 -1.04 -28.59 21.20
C TRP A 65 0.13 -27.61 21.32
N ARG A 66 1.20 -27.99 22.00
CA ARG A 66 2.40 -27.14 22.09
C ARG A 66 3.08 -26.95 20.74
N ALA A 67 3.19 -28.03 19.96
CA ALA A 67 3.77 -27.97 18.61
C ALA A 67 2.96 -27.10 17.64
N SER A 68 1.62 -27.00 17.81
CA SER A 68 0.77 -26.17 16.96
C SER A 68 1.06 -24.67 17.05
N TRP A 69 1.77 -24.19 18.06
CA TRP A 69 2.26 -22.81 18.14
C TRP A 69 3.45 -22.56 17.21
N GLY A 70 4.23 -23.61 16.94
CA GLY A 70 5.41 -23.50 16.07
C GLY A 70 5.07 -23.15 14.63
N VAL A 71 3.96 -23.67 14.10
CA VAL A 71 3.56 -23.41 12.70
C VAL A 71 3.23 -21.93 12.44
N PRO A 72 2.32 -21.28 13.21
CA PRO A 72 2.10 -19.85 13.06
C PRO A 72 3.35 -19.00 13.31
N ALA A 73 4.22 -19.40 14.25
CA ALA A 73 5.47 -18.68 14.50
C ALA A 73 6.43 -18.75 13.32
N LEU A 74 6.54 -19.91 12.65
CA LEU A 74 7.33 -20.07 11.44
C LEU A 74 6.73 -19.26 10.27
N LEU A 75 5.41 -19.25 10.14
CA LEU A 75 4.73 -18.42 9.13
C LEU A 75 4.92 -16.93 9.40
N LEU A 76 4.99 -16.49 10.65
CA LEU A 76 5.32 -15.13 11.01
C LEU A 76 6.77 -14.79 10.59
N ALA A 77 7.72 -15.65 10.90
CA ALA A 77 9.11 -15.47 10.49
C ALA A 77 9.21 -15.40 8.94
N TYR A 78 8.55 -16.32 8.24
CA TYR A 78 8.46 -16.29 6.78
C TYR A 78 7.90 -14.97 6.28
N TYR A 79 6.74 -14.53 6.80
CA TYR A 79 6.10 -13.28 6.40
C TYR A 79 7.00 -12.06 6.60
N LEU A 80 7.74 -11.99 7.70
CA LEU A 80 8.67 -10.91 7.98
C LEU A 80 9.82 -10.86 6.94
N CYS A 81 10.23 -12.02 6.45
CA CYS A 81 11.31 -12.17 5.47
C CYS A 81 10.87 -11.94 4.00
N ILE A 82 9.57 -11.84 3.69
CA ILE A 82 9.12 -11.61 2.31
C ILE A 82 9.57 -10.20 1.87
N PRO A 83 10.47 -10.09 0.88
CA PRO A 83 10.90 -8.79 0.37
C PRO A 83 9.84 -8.20 -0.57
N ALA A 84 9.74 -6.87 -0.62
CA ALA A 84 9.06 -6.21 -1.72
C ALA A 84 9.89 -6.35 -3.00
N THR A 85 9.23 -6.47 -4.15
CA THR A 85 9.90 -6.60 -5.45
C THR A 85 9.18 -5.77 -6.51
N ASN A 86 9.94 -5.29 -7.50
CA ASN A 86 9.38 -4.67 -8.71
C ASN A 86 9.08 -5.70 -9.81
N ASP A 87 9.53 -6.95 -9.64
CA ASP A 87 9.42 -8.04 -10.60
C ASP A 87 8.06 -8.75 -10.50
N LYS A 88 6.98 -8.00 -10.78
CA LYS A 88 5.62 -8.50 -10.89
C LYS A 88 4.99 -7.95 -12.15
N GLU A 89 4.01 -8.65 -12.68
CA GLU A 89 3.11 -8.10 -13.69
C GLU A 89 2.16 -7.13 -12.99
N TRP A 90 2.21 -5.86 -13.41
CA TRP A 90 1.46 -4.78 -12.81
C TRP A 90 0.31 -4.35 -13.72
N GLN A 91 -0.81 -4.00 -13.14
CA GLN A 91 -1.93 -3.45 -13.91
C GLN A 91 -1.48 -2.21 -14.70
N PRO A 92 -2.07 -1.93 -15.88
CA PRO A 92 -1.63 -0.88 -16.79
C PRO A 92 -1.45 0.49 -16.12
N SER A 93 -2.35 0.85 -15.19
CA SER A 93 -2.32 2.14 -14.49
C SER A 93 -1.12 2.32 -13.55
N TRP A 94 -0.44 1.22 -13.19
CA TRP A 94 0.70 1.20 -12.26
C TRP A 94 1.90 0.43 -12.82
N SER A 95 1.91 0.17 -14.14
CA SER A 95 2.93 -0.68 -14.78
C SER A 95 4.32 -0.06 -14.74
N ARG A 96 4.43 1.26 -14.81
CA ARG A 96 5.72 1.96 -14.85
C ARG A 96 5.96 2.78 -13.61
N LEU A 97 7.21 2.72 -13.10
CA LEU A 97 7.71 3.61 -12.06
C LEU A 97 8.28 4.86 -12.73
N PRO A 98 7.80 6.07 -12.38
CA PRO A 98 8.43 7.28 -12.88
C PRO A 98 9.83 7.46 -12.31
N SER A 99 10.67 8.18 -13.04
CA SER A 99 11.99 8.62 -12.56
C SER A 99 12.20 10.10 -12.81
N VAL A 100 12.97 10.74 -11.94
CA VAL A 100 13.27 12.17 -12.00
C VAL A 100 14.78 12.35 -12.06
N GLU A 101 15.26 12.88 -13.17
CA GLU A 101 16.65 13.25 -13.37
C GLU A 101 16.79 14.77 -13.24
N ILE A 102 17.78 15.24 -12.50
CA ILE A 102 18.02 16.67 -12.27
C ILE A 102 19.46 17.00 -12.66
N ASN A 103 19.61 17.86 -13.65
CA ASN A 103 20.91 18.31 -14.17
C ASN A 103 20.98 19.84 -14.09
N GLY A 104 21.58 20.37 -13.02
CA GLY A 104 21.49 21.80 -12.73
C GLY A 104 20.04 22.20 -12.48
N ASN A 105 19.51 23.08 -13.32
CA ASN A 105 18.10 23.52 -13.24
C ASN A 105 17.15 22.69 -14.12
N GLU A 106 17.68 21.89 -15.04
CA GLU A 106 16.84 21.04 -15.88
C GLU A 106 16.34 19.83 -15.08
N ILE A 107 15.02 19.64 -15.08
CA ILE A 107 14.32 18.47 -14.54
C ILE A 107 13.79 17.66 -15.71
N VAL A 108 14.18 16.39 -15.81
CA VAL A 108 13.65 15.43 -16.77
C VAL A 108 12.89 14.35 -16.01
N VAL A 109 11.58 14.31 -16.22
CA VAL A 109 10.70 13.31 -15.62
C VAL A 109 10.31 12.29 -16.67
N LYS A 110 10.70 11.04 -16.47
CA LYS A 110 10.36 9.90 -17.34
C LYS A 110 9.17 9.15 -16.79
N ASP A 111 8.44 8.50 -17.67
CA ASP A 111 7.25 7.69 -17.35
C ASP A 111 6.15 8.48 -16.60
N VAL A 112 5.99 9.76 -16.97
CA VAL A 112 4.86 10.58 -16.54
C VAL A 112 3.59 10.00 -17.14
N ARG A 113 2.61 9.68 -16.32
CA ARG A 113 1.31 9.17 -16.77
C ARG A 113 0.50 10.27 -17.44
N SER A 114 0.04 10.00 -18.64
CA SER A 114 -0.73 10.95 -19.47
C SER A 114 -1.80 10.17 -20.23
N PHE A 115 -2.67 9.50 -19.48
CA PHE A 115 -3.70 8.62 -20.03
C PHE A 115 -4.85 9.43 -20.62
N ILE A 116 -5.44 8.88 -21.66
CA ILE A 116 -6.62 9.46 -22.31
C ILE A 116 -7.81 8.55 -21.98
N TYR A 117 -8.70 9.03 -21.13
CA TYR A 117 -9.86 8.28 -20.68
C TYR A 117 -11.05 8.45 -21.60
N ARG A 118 -11.78 7.36 -21.84
CA ARG A 118 -13.14 7.34 -22.41
C ARG A 118 -14.16 7.00 -21.33
N THR A 119 -13.79 6.13 -20.42
CA THR A 119 -14.50 5.84 -19.16
C THR A 119 -13.48 5.62 -18.05
N GLU A 120 -13.88 5.36 -16.82
CA GLU A 120 -12.97 5.03 -15.73
C GLU A 120 -12.09 3.80 -16.03
N ARG A 121 -12.62 2.84 -16.79
CA ARG A 121 -11.95 1.55 -17.08
C ARG A 121 -11.46 1.42 -18.52
N ASP A 122 -11.91 2.29 -19.41
CA ASP A 122 -11.49 2.32 -20.81
C ASP A 122 -10.66 3.58 -21.05
N PHE A 123 -9.37 3.37 -21.29
CA PHE A 123 -8.38 4.42 -21.49
C PHE A 123 -7.23 3.95 -22.37
N ASP A 124 -6.59 4.90 -23.03
CA ASP A 124 -5.33 4.67 -23.72
C ASP A 124 -4.17 4.92 -22.77
N ALA A 125 -3.47 3.85 -22.36
CA ALA A 125 -2.32 3.94 -21.47
C ALA A 125 -1.15 4.62 -22.20
N ARG A 126 -0.76 5.80 -21.70
CA ARG A 126 0.27 6.61 -22.31
C ARG A 126 1.24 7.14 -21.26
N TYR A 127 2.49 6.83 -21.42
CA TYR A 127 3.58 7.32 -20.58
C TYR A 127 4.50 8.21 -21.42
N VAL A 128 4.81 9.40 -20.91
CA VAL A 128 5.56 10.42 -21.63
C VAL A 128 6.74 10.92 -20.80
N THR A 129 7.71 11.56 -21.47
CA THR A 129 8.77 12.30 -20.78
C THR A 129 8.38 13.78 -20.75
N ARG A 130 8.48 14.41 -19.57
CA ARG A 130 8.26 15.84 -19.36
C ARG A 130 9.57 16.51 -18.93
N ARG A 131 9.74 17.77 -19.35
CA ARG A 131 10.89 18.61 -18.99
C ARG A 131 10.41 19.87 -18.31
N PHE A 132 11.06 20.21 -17.21
CA PHE A 132 10.76 21.39 -16.41
C PHE A 132 12.05 22.10 -16.05
N ASP A 133 11.93 23.35 -15.63
CA ASP A 133 13.01 24.18 -15.11
C ASP A 133 12.78 24.39 -13.62
N LEU A 134 13.72 23.94 -12.78
CA LEU A 134 13.63 24.05 -11.32
C LEU A 134 13.53 25.51 -10.85
N ASP A 135 14.13 26.44 -11.61
CA ASP A 135 14.05 27.86 -11.30
C ASP A 135 12.67 28.46 -11.63
N LYS A 136 11.85 27.77 -12.42
CA LYS A 136 10.47 28.15 -12.69
C LYS A 136 9.46 27.51 -11.75
N LEU A 137 9.89 26.66 -10.82
CA LEU A 137 9.01 26.07 -9.83
C LEU A 137 8.45 27.17 -8.92
N ALA A 138 7.12 27.37 -8.96
CA ALA A 138 6.48 28.54 -8.38
C ALA A 138 5.41 28.22 -7.36
N THR A 139 4.68 27.11 -7.50
CA THR A 139 3.50 26.82 -6.66
C THR A 139 3.42 25.35 -6.29
N LEU A 140 2.74 25.10 -5.17
CA LEU A 140 2.36 23.78 -4.71
C LEU A 140 0.88 23.82 -4.33
N ASP A 141 0.10 22.98 -4.95
CA ASP A 141 -1.31 22.80 -4.64
C ASP A 141 -1.53 21.43 -3.99
N PHE A 142 -2.37 21.40 -2.97
CA PHE A 142 -2.80 20.19 -2.28
C PHE A 142 -4.23 19.89 -2.73
N ALA A 143 -4.39 18.76 -3.40
CA ALA A 143 -5.67 18.29 -3.87
C ALA A 143 -6.22 17.21 -2.92
N VAL A 144 -7.50 17.35 -2.57
CA VAL A 144 -8.25 16.39 -1.75
C VAL A 144 -9.44 15.93 -2.56
N SER A 145 -9.53 14.64 -2.82
CA SER A 145 -10.64 14.02 -3.55
C SER A 145 -11.39 13.08 -2.60
N HIS A 146 -12.63 13.42 -2.27
CA HIS A 146 -13.49 12.59 -1.42
C HIS A 146 -14.08 11.45 -2.25
N TRP A 147 -14.06 10.25 -1.70
CA TRP A 147 -14.68 9.11 -2.35
C TRP A 147 -16.20 9.23 -2.31
N ASP A 148 -16.83 8.89 -3.41
CA ASP A 148 -18.28 8.94 -3.54
C ASP A 148 -18.97 8.20 -2.38
N GLY A 149 -19.87 8.90 -1.69
CA GLY A 149 -20.60 8.39 -0.53
C GLY A 149 -19.82 8.20 0.76
N MET A 150 -18.54 8.62 0.85
CA MET A 150 -17.70 8.49 2.04
C MET A 150 -16.99 9.81 2.40
N GLU A 151 -17.68 10.70 3.12
CA GLU A 151 -17.12 12.00 3.54
C GLU A 151 -15.84 11.91 4.40
N PHE A 152 -15.64 10.78 5.09
CA PHE A 152 -14.49 10.58 6.00
C PHE A 152 -13.27 9.98 5.32
N VAL A 153 -13.37 9.61 4.04
CA VAL A 153 -12.26 9.02 3.28
C VAL A 153 -11.96 9.89 2.09
N ALA A 154 -10.73 10.38 2.04
CA ALA A 154 -10.28 11.19 0.93
C ALA A 154 -8.91 10.71 0.44
N HIS A 155 -8.71 10.79 -0.86
CA HIS A 155 -7.40 10.63 -1.47
C HIS A 155 -6.74 12.00 -1.60
N THR A 156 -5.46 12.08 -1.24
CA THR A 156 -4.70 13.32 -1.29
C THR A 156 -3.62 13.26 -2.37
N MET A 157 -3.46 14.36 -3.07
CA MET A 157 -2.49 14.51 -4.16
C MET A 157 -1.82 15.88 -4.06
N LEU A 158 -0.73 16.04 -4.77
CA LEU A 158 -0.03 17.31 -4.92
C LEU A 158 0.00 17.72 -6.39
N SER A 159 0.06 19.02 -6.66
CA SER A 159 0.43 19.54 -7.97
C SER A 159 1.49 20.61 -7.83
N PHE A 160 2.61 20.41 -8.53
CA PHE A 160 3.71 21.35 -8.64
C PHE A 160 3.49 22.21 -9.89
N GLY A 161 3.30 23.51 -9.70
CA GLY A 161 3.10 24.46 -10.79
C GLY A 161 4.36 25.25 -11.09
N PHE A 162 4.58 25.50 -12.38
CA PHE A 162 5.74 26.23 -12.91
C PHE A 162 5.31 27.55 -13.56
N GLU A 163 6.19 28.57 -13.56
CA GLU A 163 5.92 29.89 -14.10
C GLU A 163 5.57 29.89 -15.60
N ASP A 164 5.96 28.84 -16.33
CA ASP A 164 5.62 28.64 -17.75
C ASP A 164 4.25 27.96 -17.98
N GLY A 165 3.45 27.86 -16.92
CA GLY A 165 2.09 27.30 -16.97
C GLY A 165 2.03 25.78 -16.99
N LYS A 166 3.16 25.08 -16.89
CA LYS A 166 3.18 23.63 -16.75
C LYS A 166 2.86 23.21 -15.33
N HIS A 167 2.25 22.03 -15.21
CA HIS A 167 1.97 21.40 -13.93
C HIS A 167 2.44 19.96 -13.93
N LEU A 168 2.85 19.47 -12.77
CA LEU A 168 3.18 18.08 -12.54
C LEU A 168 2.44 17.58 -11.31
N ALA A 169 1.44 16.75 -11.53
CA ALA A 169 0.68 16.15 -10.44
C ALA A 169 1.39 14.91 -9.86
N LEU A 170 1.28 14.73 -8.56
CA LEU A 170 1.86 13.63 -7.81
C LEU A 170 0.80 12.97 -6.93
N SER A 171 0.68 11.66 -7.04
CA SER A 171 -0.16 10.83 -6.18
C SER A 171 0.66 9.70 -5.57
N VAL A 172 0.41 9.38 -4.30
CA VAL A 172 0.95 8.20 -3.63
C VAL A 172 -0.14 7.14 -3.62
N GLU A 173 0.10 6.04 -4.31
CA GLU A 173 -0.91 5.03 -4.55
C GLU A 173 -0.44 3.62 -4.20
N THR A 174 -1.41 2.73 -4.12
CA THR A 174 -1.20 1.29 -4.02
C THR A 174 -0.89 0.74 -5.40
N ARG A 175 0.30 0.19 -5.60
CA ARG A 175 0.70 -0.48 -6.83
C ARG A 175 0.12 -1.89 -6.86
N LEU A 176 -0.83 -2.11 -7.76
CA LEU A 176 -1.61 -3.35 -7.84
C LEU A 176 -1.01 -4.30 -8.87
N PRO A 177 -0.67 -5.55 -8.48
CA PRO A 177 -0.37 -6.61 -9.43
C PRO A 177 -1.57 -6.92 -10.33
N GLU A 178 -1.32 -7.48 -11.51
CA GLU A 178 -2.38 -7.94 -12.40
C GLU A 178 -3.25 -9.00 -11.71
N GLY A 179 -4.56 -8.92 -11.92
CA GLY A 179 -5.53 -9.84 -11.31
C GLY A 179 -5.77 -9.66 -9.82
N VAL A 180 -5.15 -8.67 -9.18
CA VAL A 180 -5.34 -8.38 -7.73
C VAL A 180 -6.19 -7.13 -7.57
N GLU A 181 -7.27 -7.25 -6.80
CA GLU A 181 -8.13 -6.11 -6.43
C GLU A 181 -7.63 -5.43 -5.17
N GLN A 182 -7.79 -4.11 -5.12
CA GLN A 182 -7.46 -3.34 -3.93
C GLN A 182 -8.40 -3.70 -2.78
N GLY A 183 -7.83 -3.90 -1.60
CA GLY A 183 -8.63 -4.18 -0.40
C GLY A 183 -7.79 -4.15 0.87
N SER A 184 -8.45 -3.85 1.99
CA SER A 184 -7.77 -3.75 3.29
C SER A 184 -7.16 -5.09 3.74
N VAL A 185 -7.85 -6.20 3.49
CA VAL A 185 -7.39 -7.54 3.91
C VAL A 185 -6.14 -7.97 3.12
N PRO A 186 -6.12 -7.93 1.76
CA PRO A 186 -4.90 -8.22 1.01
C PRO A 186 -3.73 -7.32 1.39
N GLY A 187 -4.00 -6.04 1.68
CA GLY A 187 -2.96 -5.09 2.14
C GLY A 187 -2.22 -5.55 3.38
N LEU A 188 -2.92 -6.17 4.35
CA LEU A 188 -2.31 -6.73 5.56
C LEU A 188 -1.34 -7.90 5.28
N TYR A 189 -1.36 -8.46 4.07
CA TYR A 189 -0.55 -9.62 3.67
C TYR A 189 0.48 -9.28 2.58
N LYS A 190 0.96 -8.04 2.53
CA LYS A 190 2.04 -7.63 1.60
C LYS A 190 1.73 -7.86 0.12
N GLN A 191 0.45 -7.74 -0.27
CA GLN A 191 0.06 -7.94 -1.66
C GLN A 191 0.38 -6.73 -2.54
N PHE A 192 0.50 -5.55 -1.97
CA PHE A 192 0.64 -4.28 -2.67
C PHE A 192 1.97 -3.60 -2.38
N ASN A 193 2.56 -3.00 -3.39
CA ASN A 193 3.67 -2.08 -3.22
C ASN A 193 3.16 -0.63 -3.17
N VAL A 194 3.98 0.27 -2.63
CA VAL A 194 3.76 1.71 -2.81
C VAL A 194 4.28 2.14 -4.17
N ILE A 195 3.57 3.06 -4.81
CA ILE A 195 4.03 3.76 -6.01
C ILE A 195 3.77 5.25 -5.85
N TYR A 196 4.70 6.08 -6.31
CA TYR A 196 4.46 7.48 -6.60
C TYR A 196 4.09 7.57 -8.09
N ILE A 197 2.92 8.12 -8.39
CA ILE A 197 2.52 8.43 -9.75
C ILE A 197 2.83 9.88 -10.02
N LEU A 198 3.64 10.14 -11.04
CA LEU A 198 3.76 11.45 -11.64
C LEU A 198 2.90 11.49 -12.89
N ALA A 199 2.03 12.48 -13.00
CA ALA A 199 1.04 12.54 -14.09
C ALA A 199 0.78 13.98 -14.52
N ASP A 200 0.21 14.11 -15.72
CA ASP A 200 -0.46 15.35 -16.11
C ASP A 200 -1.74 15.51 -15.26
N GLU A 201 -2.14 16.76 -14.96
CA GLU A 201 -3.39 17.03 -14.22
C GLU A 201 -4.63 16.52 -14.98
N GLU A 202 -4.61 16.58 -16.30
CA GLU A 202 -5.68 16.06 -17.16
C GLU A 202 -5.85 14.54 -17.03
N ASP A 203 -4.80 13.81 -16.65
CA ASP A 203 -4.93 12.40 -16.29
C ASP A 203 -5.44 12.24 -14.86
N LEU A 204 -4.67 12.76 -13.89
CA LEU A 204 -4.85 12.42 -12.49
C LEU A 204 -6.11 13.04 -11.89
N PHE A 205 -6.38 14.31 -12.18
CA PHE A 205 -7.51 15.03 -11.62
C PHE A 205 -8.80 14.79 -12.43
N ALA A 206 -8.72 14.81 -13.77
CA ALA A 206 -9.89 14.61 -14.59
C ALA A 206 -10.47 13.17 -14.48
N LEU A 207 -9.64 12.16 -14.22
CA LEU A 207 -10.14 10.83 -13.90
C LEU A 207 -11.10 10.88 -12.71
N ARG A 208 -10.75 11.63 -11.67
CA ARG A 208 -11.54 11.73 -10.43
C ARG A 208 -12.81 12.56 -10.63
N THR A 209 -12.66 13.75 -11.18
CA THR A 209 -13.77 14.68 -11.36
C THR A 209 -14.73 14.29 -12.48
N ASN A 210 -14.19 13.92 -13.66
CA ASN A 210 -15.00 13.74 -14.87
C ASN A 210 -15.56 12.31 -14.99
N TYR A 211 -14.83 11.30 -14.50
CA TYR A 211 -15.20 9.90 -14.70
C TYR A 211 -15.70 9.25 -13.43
N ARG A 212 -15.02 9.43 -12.27
CA ARG A 212 -15.45 8.91 -10.98
C ARG A 212 -16.47 9.76 -10.26
N LYS A 213 -16.67 11.01 -10.72
CA LYS A 213 -17.58 11.99 -10.11
C LYS A 213 -17.27 12.28 -8.65
N GLU A 214 -16.00 12.18 -8.27
CA GLU A 214 -15.54 12.53 -6.94
C GLU A 214 -15.51 14.04 -6.74
N ASP A 215 -15.85 14.50 -5.54
CA ASP A 215 -15.70 15.92 -5.15
C ASP A 215 -14.23 16.20 -4.84
N MET A 216 -13.63 17.05 -5.64
CA MET A 216 -12.22 17.41 -5.50
C MET A 216 -12.05 18.88 -5.11
N TYR A 217 -11.24 19.11 -4.09
CA TYR A 217 -10.90 20.44 -3.59
C TYR A 217 -9.41 20.69 -3.78
N LEU A 218 -9.07 21.90 -4.21
CA LEU A 218 -7.69 22.32 -4.46
C LEU A 218 -7.32 23.47 -3.51
N TYR A 219 -6.24 23.28 -2.73
CA TYR A 219 -5.77 24.26 -1.77
C TYR A 219 -4.34 24.69 -2.12
N ARG A 220 -4.16 26.00 -2.38
CA ARG A 220 -2.83 26.56 -2.56
C ARG A 220 -2.06 26.51 -1.24
N ILE A 221 -0.90 25.84 -1.22
CA ILE A 221 -0.03 25.81 -0.06
C ILE A 221 0.79 27.11 -0.01
N ASN A 222 0.74 27.80 1.13
CA ASN A 222 1.60 28.95 1.38
C ASN A 222 3.00 28.45 1.80
N ILE A 223 3.91 28.39 0.85
CA ILE A 223 5.28 27.89 1.03
C ILE A 223 6.24 28.83 0.29
N ASP A 224 7.37 29.13 0.90
CA ASP A 224 8.43 29.89 0.23
C ASP A 224 9.15 29.04 -0.82
N ARG A 225 9.82 29.71 -1.75
CA ARG A 225 10.45 29.06 -2.91
C ARG A 225 11.56 28.08 -2.52
N GLU A 226 12.30 28.34 -1.46
CA GLU A 226 13.37 27.46 -1.01
C GLU A 226 12.80 26.14 -0.46
N ASN A 227 11.79 26.22 0.39
CA ASN A 227 11.13 25.05 0.93
C ASN A 227 10.33 24.29 -0.14
N LEU A 228 9.75 24.99 -1.12
CA LEU A 228 9.10 24.38 -2.27
C LEU A 228 10.08 23.53 -3.09
N LYS A 229 11.27 24.08 -3.41
CA LYS A 229 12.34 23.33 -4.09
C LYS A 229 12.79 22.13 -3.25
N LYS A 230 13.00 22.30 -1.94
CA LYS A 230 13.35 21.18 -1.04
C LYS A 230 12.28 20.08 -1.04
N ALA A 231 11.01 20.44 -1.02
CA ALA A 231 9.92 19.47 -1.08
C ALA A 231 9.92 18.69 -2.40
N PHE A 232 10.07 19.38 -3.54
CA PHE A 232 10.16 18.73 -4.85
C PHE A 232 11.34 17.76 -4.93
N LEU A 233 12.54 18.21 -4.52
CA LEU A 233 13.74 17.37 -4.51
C LEU A 233 13.60 16.15 -3.59
N GLY A 234 12.99 16.33 -2.41
CA GLY A 234 12.72 15.24 -1.47
C GLY A 234 11.74 14.20 -2.03
N PHE A 235 10.74 14.62 -2.80
CA PHE A 235 9.88 13.68 -3.52
C PHE A 235 10.61 12.99 -4.66
N ALA A 236 11.42 13.70 -5.45
CA ALA A 236 12.22 13.12 -6.52
C ALA A 236 13.15 12.00 -6.00
N GLU A 237 13.82 12.22 -4.86
CA GLU A 237 14.65 11.19 -4.21
C GLU A 237 13.83 9.97 -3.80
N LYS A 238 12.67 10.16 -3.16
CA LYS A 238 11.79 9.06 -2.75
C LYS A 238 11.27 8.27 -3.95
N ILE A 239 10.87 8.95 -5.02
CA ILE A 239 10.40 8.33 -6.27
C ILE A 239 11.51 7.46 -6.85
N ASN A 240 12.69 8.00 -7.03
CA ASN A 240 13.83 7.28 -7.59
C ASN A 240 14.25 6.10 -6.71
N SER A 241 14.15 6.23 -5.38
CA SER A 241 14.53 5.17 -4.45
C SER A 241 13.71 3.88 -4.61
N LEU A 242 12.48 3.97 -5.14
CA LEU A 242 11.61 2.79 -5.33
C LEU A 242 12.09 1.86 -6.46
N HIS A 243 12.94 2.33 -7.38
CA HIS A 243 13.53 1.48 -8.41
C HIS A 243 14.48 0.43 -7.80
N GLU A 244 15.29 0.84 -6.84
CA GLU A 244 16.27 -0.04 -6.19
C GLU A 244 15.72 -0.68 -4.92
N ARG A 245 14.83 0.02 -4.20
CA ARG A 245 14.30 -0.36 -2.89
C ARG A 245 12.79 -0.30 -2.89
N PRO A 246 12.12 -1.24 -3.58
CA PRO A 246 10.67 -1.33 -3.55
C PRO A 246 10.17 -1.51 -2.10
N ARG A 247 8.99 -0.99 -1.80
CA ARG A 247 8.38 -1.03 -0.47
C ARG A 247 6.94 -1.49 -0.57
N TYR A 248 6.49 -2.20 0.46
CA TYR A 248 5.07 -2.48 0.60
C TYR A 248 4.30 -1.23 0.96
N TYR A 249 3.07 -1.17 0.50
CA TYR A 249 2.10 -0.16 0.94
C TYR A 249 1.53 -0.59 2.31
N HIS A 250 1.63 0.29 3.31
CA HIS A 250 1.15 0.07 4.69
C HIS A 250 0.17 1.17 5.09
#